data_a95349780f52ff93c586e3fe32495f0f
#
_entry.id   a95349780f52ff93c586e3fe32495f0f
#
_cell.length_a   1.000
_cell.length_b   1.000
_cell.length_c   1.000
_cell.angle_alpha   90.00
_cell.angle_beta   90.00
_cell.angle_gamma   90.00
#
_symmetry.space_group_name_H-M   'P 1'
#
loop_
_entity.id
_entity.type
_entity.pdbx_description
1 polymer ?
#
loop_
_entity_poly.entity_id
_entity_poly.type
_entity_poly.pdbx_seq_one_letter_code
_entity_poly.pdbx_strand_id
1 'polypeptide(L)'
;VRQPVQRRSIDKRRDLLAAAAVVFAEKGFYRTTVEDITTLAGVGRGAFYHYFNNGKSDAATAVVTEGFTMDAAVPMLPRIQSVVDASIALATLTPVVPVVKAAARLATEQDHPAVYGHLIRLYIPQVTELIQQAKDLGELQPGVDPAVTAEAWVMLYSGTDQHARLDYHRLPEKIAAANAVVVRGIVTPETALQLDMSVARGDWLVRQSRWAEEYVQGLEAAAAATGSPGAELG
;
A
#
# COMPACT_ATOMS: atom_id res chain seq x y z
N VAL A 1 -6.88 -24.13 29.33
CA VAL A 1 -6.98 -22.93 30.18
C VAL A 1 -5.94 -21.85 29.81
N ARG A 2 -5.13 -22.04 28.74
CA ARG A 2 -4.11 -21.03 28.30
C ARG A 2 -4.62 -20.02 27.26
N GLN A 3 -5.81 -20.16 26.71
CA GLN A 3 -6.32 -19.34 25.61
C GLN A 3 -6.59 -17.84 25.93
N PRO A 4 -7.10 -17.41 27.10
CA PRO A 4 -7.43 -15.99 27.32
C PRO A 4 -6.21 -15.05 27.41
N VAL A 5 -5.09 -15.52 27.96
CA VAL A 5 -3.86 -14.71 28.13
C VAL A 5 -3.20 -14.49 26.77
N GLN A 6 -3.16 -15.52 25.95
CA GLN A 6 -2.55 -15.46 24.62
C GLN A 6 -3.33 -14.57 23.65
N ARG A 7 -4.68 -14.59 23.69
CA ARG A 7 -5.53 -13.69 22.92
C ARG A 7 -5.31 -12.23 23.33
N ARG A 8 -5.34 -11.91 24.61
CA ARG A 8 -5.09 -10.55 25.11
C ARG A 8 -3.70 -10.02 24.73
N SER A 9 -2.69 -10.88 24.65
CA SER A 9 -1.36 -10.49 24.21
C SER A 9 -1.31 -10.19 22.71
N ILE A 10 -1.99 -11.00 21.89
CA ILE A 10 -2.10 -10.78 20.45
C ILE A 10 -2.86 -9.49 20.16
N ASP A 11 -3.99 -9.26 20.84
CA ASP A 11 -4.79 -8.05 20.67
C ASP A 11 -3.99 -6.79 21.03
N LYS A 12 -3.27 -6.80 22.16
CA LYS A 12 -2.42 -5.67 22.55
C LYS A 12 -1.29 -5.38 21.55
N ARG A 13 -0.66 -6.43 20.98
CA ARG A 13 0.37 -6.25 19.97
C ARG A 13 -0.22 -5.64 18.70
N ARG A 14 -1.40 -6.10 18.29
CA ARG A 14 -2.12 -5.54 17.14
C ARG A 14 -2.47 -4.06 17.35
N ASP A 15 -3.00 -3.72 18.53
CA ASP A 15 -3.35 -2.33 18.85
C ASP A 15 -2.11 -1.42 18.84
N LEU A 16 -0.99 -1.89 19.37
CA LEU A 16 0.29 -1.18 19.30
C LEU A 16 0.80 -1.02 17.87
N LEU A 17 0.64 -2.05 17.04
CA LEU A 17 1.04 -2.00 15.62
C LEU A 17 0.16 -1.01 14.84
N ALA A 18 -1.14 -1.00 15.10
CA ALA A 18 -2.07 -0.04 14.50
C ALA A 18 -1.73 1.41 14.92
N ALA A 19 -1.46 1.65 16.20
CA ALA A 19 -1.03 2.96 16.68
C ALA A 19 0.32 3.39 16.07
N ALA A 20 1.28 2.46 15.97
CA ALA A 20 2.55 2.73 15.32
C ALA A 20 2.37 3.11 13.84
N ALA A 21 1.49 2.41 13.12
CA ALA A 21 1.16 2.72 11.74
C ALA A 21 0.59 4.13 11.58
N VAL A 22 -0.35 4.54 12.42
CA VAL A 22 -0.90 5.92 12.40
C VAL A 22 0.20 6.95 12.61
N VAL A 23 1.03 6.77 13.64
CA VAL A 23 2.10 7.73 13.96
C VAL A 23 3.15 7.79 12.85
N PHE A 24 3.58 6.64 12.31
CA PHE A 24 4.52 6.60 11.20
C PHE A 24 3.95 7.20 9.92
N ALA A 25 2.66 6.97 9.62
CA ALA A 25 2.00 7.58 8.48
C ALA A 25 2.03 9.12 8.52
N GLU A 26 1.91 9.71 9.71
CA GLU A 26 1.88 11.15 9.90
C GLU A 26 3.27 11.78 10.04
N LYS A 27 4.14 11.17 10.86
CA LYS A 27 5.43 11.75 11.26
C LYS A 27 6.63 11.20 10.50
N GLY A 28 6.53 10.00 9.90
CA GLY A 28 7.65 9.22 9.39
C GLY A 28 8.51 8.62 10.49
N PHE A 29 9.55 7.88 10.11
CA PHE A 29 10.40 7.18 11.09
C PHE A 29 11.14 8.14 12.01
N TYR A 30 11.81 9.14 11.43
CA TYR A 30 12.71 10.02 12.20
C TYR A 30 11.99 10.78 13.32
N ARG A 31 10.84 11.40 13.03
CA ARG A 31 10.10 12.23 13.97
C ARG A 31 9.20 11.45 14.93
N THR A 32 9.01 10.15 14.72
CA THR A 32 8.23 9.29 15.60
C THR A 32 9.02 8.93 16.85
N THR A 33 8.37 9.03 18.01
CA THR A 33 8.90 8.57 19.29
C THR A 33 8.10 7.38 19.82
N VAL A 34 8.70 6.57 20.71
CA VAL A 34 7.97 5.49 21.41
C VAL A 34 6.82 6.06 22.24
N GLU A 35 6.98 7.26 22.77
CA GLU A 35 5.95 7.94 23.56
C GLU A 35 4.72 8.30 22.71
N ASP A 36 4.92 8.79 21.48
CA ASP A 36 3.81 9.04 20.55
C ASP A 36 2.96 7.78 20.34
N ILE A 37 3.63 6.63 20.08
CA ILE A 37 2.95 5.36 19.82
C ILE A 37 2.23 4.86 21.08
N THR A 38 2.89 4.88 22.23
CA THR A 38 2.31 4.38 23.49
C THR A 38 1.16 5.24 23.99
N THR A 39 1.24 6.54 23.78
CA THR A 39 0.16 7.48 24.11
C THR A 39 -1.08 7.19 23.25
N LEU A 40 -0.90 7.03 21.94
CA LEU A 40 -2.00 6.73 21.04
C LEU A 40 -2.61 5.35 21.33
N ALA A 41 -1.79 4.34 21.65
CA ALA A 41 -2.24 3.00 21.99
C ALA A 41 -2.85 2.88 23.41
N GLY A 42 -2.73 3.92 24.26
CA GLY A 42 -3.22 3.88 25.64
C GLY A 42 -2.47 2.87 26.52
N VAL A 43 -1.18 2.64 26.28
CA VAL A 43 -0.36 1.65 27.01
C VAL A 43 0.92 2.27 27.56
N GLY A 44 1.49 1.65 28.58
CA GLY A 44 2.77 2.08 29.14
C GLY A 44 3.98 1.65 28.28
N ARG A 45 5.10 2.36 28.38
CA ARG A 45 6.37 2.07 27.66
C ARG A 45 6.87 0.64 27.89
N GLY A 46 6.69 0.08 29.08
CA GLY A 46 7.08 -1.32 29.37
C GLY A 46 6.32 -2.34 28.51
N ALA A 47 5.03 -2.11 28.24
CA ALA A 47 4.26 -2.96 27.36
C ALA A 47 4.76 -2.86 25.91
N PHE A 48 5.14 -1.68 25.45
CA PHE A 48 5.71 -1.49 24.12
C PHE A 48 7.01 -2.28 23.94
N TYR A 49 7.97 -2.14 24.84
CA TYR A 49 9.25 -2.85 24.77
C TYR A 49 9.15 -4.37 24.96
N HIS A 50 8.06 -4.85 25.55
CA HIS A 50 7.76 -6.27 25.60
C HIS A 50 7.51 -6.86 24.19
N TYR A 51 6.94 -6.10 23.26
CA TYR A 51 6.63 -6.55 21.90
C TYR A 51 7.66 -6.09 20.87
N PHE A 52 8.34 -4.97 21.10
CA PHE A 52 9.28 -4.32 20.17
C PHE A 52 10.59 -4.01 20.92
N ASN A 53 11.46 -5.03 21.04
CA ASN A 53 12.66 -5.00 21.87
C ASN A 53 13.63 -3.87 21.47
N ASN A 54 13.81 -3.63 20.15
CA ASN A 54 14.64 -2.55 19.62
C ASN A 54 13.86 -1.24 19.41
N GLY A 55 12.77 -1.05 20.17
CA GLY A 55 12.00 0.17 20.15
C GLY A 55 11.26 0.42 18.83
N LYS A 56 11.27 1.68 18.36
CA LYS A 56 10.54 2.07 17.16
C LYS A 56 11.05 1.40 15.88
N SER A 57 12.28 0.88 15.86
CA SER A 57 12.82 0.16 14.71
C SER A 57 12.11 -1.17 14.48
N ASP A 58 11.87 -1.94 15.56
CA ASP A 58 11.10 -3.19 15.46
C ASP A 58 9.64 -2.90 15.06
N ALA A 59 9.05 -1.84 15.63
CA ALA A 59 7.70 -1.44 15.28
C ALA A 59 7.58 -1.04 13.80
N ALA A 60 8.54 -0.27 13.27
CA ALA A 60 8.58 0.11 11.86
C ALA A 60 8.74 -1.11 10.93
N THR A 61 9.63 -2.03 11.30
CA THR A 61 9.80 -3.29 10.57
C THR A 61 8.49 -4.08 10.56
N ALA A 62 7.83 -4.23 11.71
CA ALA A 62 6.56 -4.94 11.81
C ALA A 62 5.44 -4.27 10.99
N VAL A 63 5.36 -2.95 10.95
CA VAL A 63 4.41 -2.22 10.10
C VAL A 63 4.60 -2.57 8.63
N VAL A 64 5.83 -2.60 8.15
CA VAL A 64 6.12 -2.87 6.73
C VAL A 64 5.98 -4.35 6.37
N THR A 65 6.34 -5.27 7.27
CA THR A 65 6.41 -6.71 6.96
C THR A 65 5.18 -7.51 7.37
N GLU A 66 4.46 -7.08 8.40
CA GLU A 66 3.32 -7.80 8.95
C GLU A 66 2.01 -7.02 8.82
N GLY A 67 2.08 -5.70 8.96
CA GLY A 67 0.91 -4.82 8.95
C GLY A 67 0.32 -4.65 7.56
N PHE A 68 1.14 -4.68 6.53
CA PHE A 68 0.70 -4.51 5.16
C PHE A 68 1.08 -5.68 4.27
N THR A 69 0.07 -6.32 3.69
CA THR A 69 0.22 -7.31 2.62
C THR A 69 -0.87 -7.07 1.59
N MET A 70 -0.51 -7.04 0.31
CA MET A 70 -1.50 -7.05 -0.77
C MET A 70 -2.10 -8.45 -0.91
N ASP A 71 -3.39 -8.49 -1.27
CA ASP A 71 -3.99 -9.74 -1.73
C ASP A 71 -3.29 -10.21 -3.01
N ALA A 72 -3.22 -11.52 -3.20
CA ALA A 72 -2.72 -12.05 -4.45
C ALA A 72 -3.57 -11.50 -5.61
N ALA A 73 -2.90 -11.10 -6.69
CA ALA A 73 -3.59 -10.62 -7.88
C ALA A 73 -4.58 -11.68 -8.36
N VAL A 74 -5.86 -11.31 -8.50
CA VAL A 74 -6.86 -12.21 -9.07
C VAL A 74 -6.45 -12.49 -10.52
N PRO A 75 -6.35 -13.77 -10.92
CA PRO A 75 -6.05 -14.09 -12.31
C PRO A 75 -7.11 -13.51 -13.26
N MET A 76 -6.72 -12.54 -14.06
CA MET A 76 -7.59 -11.86 -15.04
C MET A 76 -6.96 -11.90 -16.42
N LEU A 77 -7.77 -11.70 -17.45
CA LEU A 77 -7.35 -11.44 -18.82
C LEU A 77 -7.89 -10.07 -19.24
N PRO A 78 -7.08 -9.25 -19.89
CA PRO A 78 -5.64 -9.44 -20.17
C PRO A 78 -4.82 -9.54 -18.87
N ARG A 79 -3.72 -10.32 -18.88
CA ARG A 79 -2.88 -10.53 -17.70
C ARG A 79 -2.25 -9.24 -17.20
N ILE A 80 -1.89 -8.34 -18.11
CA ILE A 80 -1.34 -7.02 -17.76
C ILE A 80 -2.30 -6.18 -16.92
N GLN A 81 -3.63 -6.43 -16.97
CA GLN A 81 -4.62 -5.80 -16.11
C GLN A 81 -4.32 -6.04 -14.64
N SER A 82 -3.74 -7.19 -14.27
CA SER A 82 -3.39 -7.48 -12.88
C SER A 82 -2.31 -6.53 -12.32
N VAL A 83 -1.40 -6.05 -13.17
CA VAL A 83 -0.38 -5.05 -12.77
C VAL A 83 -1.02 -3.68 -12.58
N VAL A 84 -1.92 -3.28 -13.49
CA VAL A 84 -2.70 -2.05 -13.39
C VAL A 84 -3.55 -2.09 -12.12
N ASP A 85 -4.26 -3.19 -11.88
CA ASP A 85 -5.13 -3.39 -10.72
C ASP A 85 -4.38 -3.29 -9.40
N ALA A 86 -3.22 -3.95 -9.30
CA ALA A 86 -2.40 -3.89 -8.10
C ALA A 86 -1.95 -2.45 -7.79
N SER A 87 -1.52 -1.71 -8.80
CA SER A 87 -1.05 -0.33 -8.61
C SER A 87 -2.20 0.63 -8.26
N ILE A 88 -3.37 0.52 -8.92
CA ILE A 88 -4.50 1.42 -8.65
C ILE A 88 -5.16 1.10 -7.30
N ALA A 89 -5.28 -0.18 -6.92
CA ALA A 89 -5.78 -0.58 -5.61
C ALA A 89 -4.88 -0.07 -4.48
N LEU A 90 -3.55 -0.20 -4.63
CA LEU A 90 -2.60 0.34 -3.67
C LEU A 90 -2.71 1.87 -3.57
N ALA A 91 -2.83 2.57 -4.69
CA ALA A 91 -3.01 4.01 -4.72
C ALA A 91 -4.32 4.46 -4.05
N THR A 92 -5.37 3.65 -4.15
CA THR A 92 -6.68 3.90 -3.53
C THR A 92 -6.63 3.72 -2.01
N LEU A 93 -5.91 2.70 -1.52
CA LEU A 93 -5.74 2.43 -0.08
C LEU A 93 -4.85 3.46 0.62
N THR A 94 -3.77 3.87 -0.03
CA THR A 94 -2.69 4.63 0.60
C THR A 94 -3.14 5.95 1.26
N PRO A 95 -4.04 6.75 0.70
CA PRO A 95 -4.51 7.99 1.34
C PRO A 95 -5.28 7.78 2.65
N VAL A 96 -6.00 6.67 2.77
CA VAL A 96 -7.03 6.47 3.81
C VAL A 96 -6.76 5.33 4.78
N VAL A 97 -5.89 4.38 4.44
CA VAL A 97 -5.54 3.26 5.33
C VAL A 97 -4.18 3.49 5.98
N PRO A 98 -4.11 3.78 7.29
CA PRO A 98 -2.87 4.22 7.94
C PRO A 98 -1.70 3.25 7.78
N VAL A 99 -1.94 1.93 7.85
CA VAL A 99 -0.86 0.94 7.74
C VAL A 99 -0.27 0.90 6.33
N VAL A 100 -1.08 1.08 5.30
CA VAL A 100 -0.63 1.16 3.90
C VAL A 100 0.20 2.42 3.68
N LYS A 101 -0.30 3.56 4.15
CA LYS A 101 0.40 4.85 4.10
C LYS A 101 1.73 4.82 4.85
N ALA A 102 1.75 4.23 6.06
CA ALA A 102 2.97 4.08 6.84
C ALA A 102 3.99 3.19 6.13
N ALA A 103 3.57 2.05 5.58
CA ALA A 103 4.45 1.13 4.87
C ALA A 103 5.09 1.78 3.63
N ALA A 104 4.29 2.48 2.82
CA ALA A 104 4.77 3.22 1.65
C ALA A 104 5.78 4.31 2.05
N ARG A 105 5.50 5.04 3.13
CA ARG A 105 6.38 6.07 3.63
C ARG A 105 7.69 5.51 4.16
N LEU A 106 7.64 4.54 5.08
CA LEU A 106 8.81 3.92 5.71
C LEU A 106 9.73 3.26 4.68
N ALA A 107 9.17 2.60 3.66
CA ALA A 107 9.95 1.94 2.62
C ALA A 107 10.77 2.90 1.75
N THR A 108 10.46 4.19 1.77
CA THR A 108 11.15 5.23 0.99
C THR A 108 11.99 6.17 1.87
N GLU A 109 11.95 6.05 3.20
CA GLU A 109 12.78 6.83 4.13
C GLU A 109 14.12 6.11 4.36
N GLN A 110 15.24 6.75 3.99
CA GLN A 110 16.58 6.19 4.09
C GLN A 110 17.08 6.02 5.53
N ASP A 111 16.44 6.69 6.48
CA ASP A 111 16.84 6.68 7.90
C ASP A 111 16.63 5.32 8.60
N HIS A 112 15.97 4.39 7.94
CA HIS A 112 15.75 3.04 8.48
C HIS A 112 16.18 1.94 7.47
N PRO A 113 17.47 1.55 7.44
CA PRO A 113 18.01 0.63 6.44
C PRO A 113 17.30 -0.73 6.37
N ALA A 114 16.73 -1.21 7.46
CA ALA A 114 16.02 -2.50 7.50
C ALA A 114 14.74 -2.51 6.67
N VAL A 115 14.06 -1.36 6.52
CA VAL A 115 12.80 -1.25 5.77
C VAL A 115 12.95 -0.45 4.47
N TYR A 116 13.99 0.37 4.34
CA TYR A 116 14.25 1.13 3.13
C TYR A 116 14.34 0.20 1.90
N GLY A 117 13.55 0.51 0.89
CA GLY A 117 13.46 -0.28 -0.34
C GLY A 117 12.81 -1.65 -0.15
N HIS A 118 12.26 -2.01 1.02
CA HIS A 118 11.66 -3.32 1.26
C HIS A 118 10.52 -3.62 0.27
N LEU A 119 9.57 -2.70 0.12
CA LEU A 119 8.46 -2.89 -0.81
C LEU A 119 8.92 -2.95 -2.27
N ILE A 120 9.93 -2.18 -2.65
CA ILE A 120 10.52 -2.20 -3.98
C ILE A 120 11.08 -3.58 -4.28
N ARG A 121 11.90 -4.13 -3.37
CA ARG A 121 12.48 -5.48 -3.51
C ARG A 121 11.41 -6.60 -3.50
N LEU A 122 10.30 -6.37 -2.81
CA LEU A 122 9.19 -7.32 -2.76
C LEU A 122 8.38 -7.32 -4.07
N TYR A 123 8.07 -6.14 -4.61
CA TYR A 123 7.15 -6.02 -5.73
C TYR A 123 7.80 -6.19 -7.10
N ILE A 124 9.05 -5.81 -7.30
CA ILE A 124 9.70 -5.97 -8.61
C ILE A 124 9.60 -7.42 -9.11
N PRO A 125 9.96 -8.47 -8.35
CA PRO A 125 9.82 -9.86 -8.82
C PRO A 125 8.38 -10.26 -9.15
N GLN A 126 7.41 -9.82 -8.35
CA GLN A 126 5.99 -10.13 -8.57
C GLN A 126 5.45 -9.47 -9.83
N VAL A 127 5.77 -8.19 -10.04
CA VAL A 127 5.39 -7.46 -11.25
C VAL A 127 6.10 -8.03 -12.47
N THR A 128 7.36 -8.43 -12.36
CA THR A 128 8.11 -9.10 -13.45
C THR A 128 7.40 -10.36 -13.90
N GLU A 129 6.96 -11.20 -12.96
CA GLU A 129 6.25 -12.44 -13.26
C GLU A 129 4.92 -12.17 -14.00
N LEU A 130 4.14 -11.19 -13.55
CA LEU A 130 2.89 -10.82 -14.20
C LEU A 130 3.11 -10.27 -15.63
N ILE A 131 4.14 -9.46 -15.83
CA ILE A 131 4.49 -8.92 -17.15
C ILE A 131 5.04 -10.03 -18.05
N GLN A 132 5.80 -10.99 -17.52
CA GLN A 132 6.24 -12.16 -18.29
C GLN A 132 5.04 -12.99 -18.75
N GLN A 133 4.07 -13.24 -17.89
CA GLN A 133 2.84 -13.95 -18.27
C GLN A 133 2.05 -13.19 -19.34
N ALA A 134 1.95 -11.87 -19.25
CA ALA A 134 1.32 -11.04 -20.28
C ALA A 134 2.07 -11.13 -21.63
N LYS A 135 3.41 -11.17 -21.60
CA LYS A 135 4.25 -11.36 -22.78
C LYS A 135 4.01 -12.71 -23.45
N ASP A 136 3.95 -13.77 -22.66
CA ASP A 136 3.73 -15.13 -23.15
C ASP A 136 2.35 -15.30 -23.79
N LEU A 137 1.38 -14.48 -23.36
CA LEU A 137 0.03 -14.41 -23.95
C LEU A 137 -0.06 -13.48 -25.17
N GLY A 138 1.03 -12.85 -25.60
CA GLY A 138 1.04 -11.93 -26.73
C GLY A 138 0.39 -10.57 -26.49
N GLU A 139 0.20 -10.18 -25.22
CA GLU A 139 -0.45 -8.93 -24.85
C GLU A 139 0.49 -7.71 -25.02
N LEU A 140 1.81 -7.95 -25.10
CA LEU A 140 2.83 -6.89 -25.13
C LEU A 140 3.40 -6.69 -26.53
N GLN A 141 3.89 -5.48 -26.78
CA GLN A 141 4.59 -5.13 -28.01
C GLN A 141 5.91 -5.93 -28.14
N PRO A 142 6.36 -6.21 -29.36
CA PRO A 142 7.66 -6.83 -29.60
C PRO A 142 8.80 -6.03 -28.95
N GLY A 143 9.75 -6.73 -28.30
CA GLY A 143 10.92 -6.11 -27.69
C GLY A 143 10.72 -5.62 -26.25
N VAL A 144 9.52 -5.70 -25.68
CA VAL A 144 9.30 -5.40 -24.24
C VAL A 144 10.05 -6.41 -23.39
N ASP A 145 10.92 -5.91 -22.50
CA ASP A 145 11.62 -6.70 -21.48
C ASP A 145 10.84 -6.64 -20.17
N PRO A 146 10.35 -7.79 -19.65
CA PRO A 146 9.54 -7.82 -18.43
C PRO A 146 10.26 -7.29 -17.18
N ALA A 147 11.55 -7.61 -17.02
CA ALA A 147 12.30 -7.19 -15.82
C ALA A 147 12.54 -5.66 -15.81
N VAL A 148 12.99 -5.11 -16.94
CA VAL A 148 13.19 -3.67 -17.11
C VAL A 148 11.87 -2.92 -16.96
N THR A 149 10.80 -3.46 -17.53
CA THR A 149 9.46 -2.84 -17.45
C THR A 149 8.92 -2.86 -16.03
N ALA A 150 9.08 -3.97 -15.30
CA ALA A 150 8.66 -4.09 -13.90
C ALA A 150 9.40 -3.10 -13.01
N GLU A 151 10.71 -3.00 -13.16
CA GLU A 151 11.53 -2.04 -12.40
C GLU A 151 11.07 -0.60 -12.67
N ALA A 152 10.90 -0.23 -13.95
CA ALA A 152 10.41 1.09 -14.32
C ALA A 152 9.02 1.38 -13.76
N TRP A 153 8.09 0.40 -13.78
CA TRP A 153 6.73 0.56 -13.24
C TRP A 153 6.73 0.79 -11.73
N VAL A 154 7.48 -0.04 -10.98
CA VAL A 154 7.59 0.09 -9.53
C VAL A 154 8.26 1.42 -9.13
N MET A 155 9.29 1.85 -9.87
CA MET A 155 9.95 3.15 -9.64
C MET A 155 9.01 4.31 -9.95
N LEU A 156 8.23 4.24 -11.04
CA LEU A 156 7.22 5.25 -11.39
C LEU A 156 6.16 5.37 -10.29
N TYR A 157 5.66 4.23 -9.78
CA TYR A 157 4.73 4.23 -8.64
C TYR A 157 5.35 4.93 -7.43
N SER A 158 6.55 4.52 -7.03
CA SER A 158 7.24 5.05 -5.85
C SER A 158 7.51 6.56 -5.95
N GLY A 159 7.93 7.03 -7.11
CA GLY A 159 8.13 8.46 -7.37
C GLY A 159 6.83 9.26 -7.34
N THR A 160 5.76 8.70 -7.91
CA THR A 160 4.43 9.31 -7.91
C THR A 160 3.86 9.39 -6.49
N ASP A 161 3.99 8.34 -5.69
CA ASP A 161 3.60 8.31 -4.27
C ASP A 161 4.33 9.41 -3.48
N GLN A 162 5.65 9.50 -3.60
CA GLN A 162 6.44 10.51 -2.90
C GLN A 162 6.00 11.93 -3.26
N HIS A 163 5.78 12.20 -4.56
CA HIS A 163 5.29 13.51 -5.00
C HIS A 163 3.86 13.80 -4.51
N ALA A 164 3.00 12.78 -4.48
CA ALA A 164 1.62 12.92 -4.05
C ALA A 164 1.46 13.22 -2.54
N ARG A 165 2.50 13.06 -1.73
CA ARG A 165 2.46 13.38 -0.28
C ARG A 165 2.11 14.84 0.02
N LEU A 166 2.27 15.73 -0.94
CA LEU A 166 1.81 17.11 -0.84
C LEU A 166 0.29 17.24 -1.02
N ASP A 167 -0.33 16.26 -1.68
CA ASP A 167 -1.75 16.23 -2.05
C ASP A 167 -2.20 14.76 -2.23
N TYR A 168 -2.23 14.03 -1.11
CA TYR A 168 -2.31 12.57 -1.12
C TYR A 168 -3.66 12.04 -1.61
N HIS A 169 -4.73 12.81 -1.46
CA HIS A 169 -6.05 12.42 -1.96
C HIS A 169 -6.10 12.27 -3.49
N ARG A 170 -5.15 12.88 -4.22
CA ARG A 170 -5.02 12.76 -5.67
C ARG A 170 -4.10 11.64 -6.14
N LEU A 171 -3.62 10.79 -5.21
CA LEU A 171 -2.75 9.67 -5.59
C LEU A 171 -3.41 8.71 -6.59
N PRO A 172 -4.70 8.31 -6.43
CA PRO A 172 -5.35 7.42 -7.39
C PRO A 172 -5.37 7.98 -8.82
N GLU A 173 -5.70 9.26 -9.01
CA GLU A 173 -5.72 9.91 -10.32
C GLU A 173 -4.32 9.99 -10.93
N LYS A 174 -3.31 10.31 -10.11
CA LYS A 174 -1.91 10.38 -10.56
C LYS A 174 -1.39 9.03 -11.00
N ILE A 175 -1.70 7.96 -10.26
CA ILE A 175 -1.30 6.59 -10.64
C ILE A 175 -2.08 6.12 -11.87
N ALA A 176 -3.37 6.38 -11.99
CA ALA A 176 -4.14 6.08 -13.20
C ALA A 176 -3.51 6.74 -14.44
N ALA A 177 -3.13 8.02 -14.34
CA ALA A 177 -2.45 8.73 -15.42
C ALA A 177 -1.06 8.14 -15.72
N ALA A 178 -0.28 7.79 -14.70
CA ALA A 178 1.03 7.15 -14.85
C ALA A 178 0.92 5.78 -15.52
N ASN A 179 -0.03 4.94 -15.09
CA ASN A 179 -0.32 3.64 -15.72
C ASN A 179 -0.66 3.82 -17.21
N ALA A 180 -1.50 4.80 -17.55
CA ALA A 180 -1.86 5.05 -18.95
C ALA A 180 -0.65 5.43 -19.82
N VAL A 181 0.35 6.11 -19.27
CA VAL A 181 1.60 6.42 -19.99
C VAL A 181 2.42 5.16 -20.25
N VAL A 182 2.62 4.31 -19.22
CA VAL A 182 3.39 3.07 -19.37
C VAL A 182 2.69 2.09 -20.30
N VAL A 183 1.40 1.86 -20.09
CA VAL A 183 0.58 0.93 -20.91
C VAL A 183 0.69 1.24 -22.39
N ARG A 184 0.56 2.52 -22.78
CA ARG A 184 0.67 2.92 -24.20
C ARG A 184 2.01 2.54 -24.86
N GLY A 185 3.08 2.46 -24.05
CA GLY A 185 4.42 2.13 -24.53
C GLY A 185 4.70 0.62 -24.61
N ILE A 186 3.92 -0.21 -23.94
CA ILE A 186 4.28 -1.63 -23.76
C ILE A 186 3.24 -2.64 -24.25
N VAL A 187 1.95 -2.29 -24.34
CA VAL A 187 0.91 -3.23 -24.76
C VAL A 187 0.58 -3.10 -26.23
N THR A 188 0.04 -4.18 -26.80
CA THR A 188 -0.53 -4.13 -28.15
C THR A 188 -1.78 -3.25 -28.21
N PRO A 189 -2.14 -2.66 -29.37
CA PRO A 189 -3.36 -1.88 -29.51
C PRO A 189 -4.63 -2.67 -29.11
N GLU A 190 -4.68 -3.94 -29.41
CA GLU A 190 -5.80 -4.84 -29.11
C GLU A 190 -5.94 -5.03 -27.59
N THR A 191 -4.84 -5.23 -26.90
CA THR A 191 -4.81 -5.34 -25.42
C THR A 191 -5.22 -4.02 -24.78
N ALA A 192 -4.72 -2.89 -25.28
CA ALA A 192 -5.01 -1.57 -24.73
C ALA A 192 -6.51 -1.25 -24.66
N LEU A 193 -7.29 -1.72 -25.66
CA LEU A 193 -8.75 -1.52 -25.73
C LEU A 193 -9.52 -2.31 -24.66
N GLN A 194 -8.91 -3.29 -24.02
CA GLN A 194 -9.53 -4.17 -23.03
C GLN A 194 -9.22 -3.75 -21.59
N LEU A 195 -8.32 -2.78 -21.40
CA LEU A 195 -7.85 -2.39 -20.07
C LEU A 195 -8.73 -1.32 -19.44
N ASP A 196 -9.06 -1.52 -18.17
CA ASP A 196 -9.68 -0.52 -17.31
C ASP A 196 -8.61 0.07 -16.36
N MET A 197 -8.26 1.32 -16.61
CA MET A 197 -7.28 2.07 -15.81
C MET A 197 -7.95 3.18 -14.99
N SER A 198 -9.29 3.11 -14.82
CA SER A 198 -10.06 4.15 -14.12
C SER A 198 -9.81 4.12 -12.60
N VAL A 199 -9.98 5.28 -11.96
CA VAL A 199 -9.98 5.40 -10.49
C VAL A 199 -11.12 4.57 -9.88
N ALA A 200 -12.29 4.54 -10.54
CA ALA A 200 -13.45 3.76 -10.09
C ALA A 200 -13.14 2.26 -9.96
N ARG A 201 -12.26 1.73 -10.84
CA ARG A 201 -11.80 0.35 -10.72
C ARG A 201 -11.01 0.12 -9.43
N GLY A 202 -10.20 1.07 -9.01
CA GLY A 202 -9.46 0.99 -7.74
C GLY A 202 -10.40 0.88 -6.54
N ASP A 203 -11.44 1.72 -6.48
CA ASP A 203 -12.46 1.67 -5.43
C ASP A 203 -13.20 0.32 -5.43
N TRP A 204 -13.61 -0.16 -6.62
CA TRP A 204 -14.26 -1.46 -6.75
C TRP A 204 -13.38 -2.62 -6.25
N LEU A 205 -12.10 -2.65 -6.64
CA LEU A 205 -11.14 -3.68 -6.21
C LEU A 205 -10.96 -3.70 -4.69
N VAL A 206 -10.78 -2.52 -4.10
CA VAL A 206 -10.55 -2.40 -2.65
C VAL A 206 -11.76 -2.86 -1.86
N ARG A 207 -12.98 -2.53 -2.30
CA ARG A 207 -14.23 -2.98 -1.66
C ARG A 207 -14.44 -4.50 -1.73
N GLN A 208 -13.77 -5.20 -2.65
CA GLN A 208 -13.80 -6.67 -2.76
C GLN A 208 -12.61 -7.33 -2.03
N SER A 209 -11.68 -6.55 -1.51
CA SER A 209 -10.46 -7.03 -0.86
C SER A 209 -10.66 -7.23 0.65
N ARG A 210 -9.66 -7.83 1.27
CA ARG A 210 -9.56 -7.89 2.75
C ARG A 210 -9.46 -6.52 3.42
N TRP A 211 -9.20 -5.47 2.68
CA TRP A 211 -9.06 -4.10 3.17
C TRP A 211 -10.37 -3.28 3.11
N ALA A 212 -11.47 -3.91 2.73
CA ALA A 212 -12.75 -3.21 2.52
C ALA A 212 -13.24 -2.45 3.76
N GLU A 213 -13.11 -3.06 4.94
CA GLU A 213 -13.56 -2.46 6.21
C GLU A 213 -12.69 -1.25 6.58
N GLU A 214 -11.36 -1.42 6.59
CA GLU A 214 -10.42 -0.33 6.90
C GLU A 214 -10.49 0.81 5.87
N TYR A 215 -10.77 0.48 4.62
CA TYR A 215 -10.95 1.46 3.57
C TYR A 215 -12.19 2.34 3.81
N VAL A 216 -13.34 1.73 4.14
CA VAL A 216 -14.56 2.47 4.43
C VAL A 216 -14.38 3.36 5.66
N GLN A 217 -13.83 2.80 6.75
CA GLN A 217 -13.51 3.57 7.96
C GLN A 217 -12.57 4.75 7.67
N GLY A 218 -11.56 4.54 6.82
CA GLY A 218 -10.63 5.59 6.41
C GLY A 218 -11.31 6.72 5.61
N LEU A 219 -12.25 6.38 4.72
CA LEU A 219 -13.04 7.37 3.97
C LEU A 219 -13.93 8.20 4.90
N GLU A 220 -14.60 7.56 5.86
CA GLU A 220 -15.44 8.24 6.85
C GLU A 220 -14.62 9.20 7.71
N ALA A 221 -13.45 8.76 8.18
CA ALA A 221 -12.53 9.60 8.94
C ALA A 221 -12.03 10.81 8.12
N ALA A 222 -11.71 10.61 6.86
CA ALA A 222 -11.28 11.69 5.96
C ALA A 222 -12.41 12.69 5.70
N ALA A 223 -13.64 12.23 5.48
CA ALA A 223 -14.81 13.09 5.30
C ALA A 223 -15.11 13.92 6.56
N ALA A 224 -15.03 13.32 7.75
CA ALA A 224 -15.20 14.02 9.01
C ALA A 224 -14.15 15.12 9.22
N ALA A 225 -12.90 14.87 8.84
CA ALA A 225 -11.80 15.85 8.95
C ALA A 225 -11.95 17.06 8.02
N THR A 226 -12.61 16.89 6.87
CA THR A 226 -12.83 17.96 5.89
C THR A 226 -14.13 18.74 6.11
N GLY A 227 -14.96 18.36 7.06
CA GLY A 227 -16.25 19.02 7.35
C GLY A 227 -17.30 18.87 6.24
N SER A 228 -17.09 17.98 5.26
CA SER A 228 -18.08 17.67 4.22
C SER A 228 -19.13 16.70 4.77
N PRO A 229 -20.45 17.01 4.69
CA PRO A 229 -21.47 16.03 5.02
C PRO A 229 -21.34 14.87 4.03
N GLY A 230 -21.34 13.65 4.57
CA GLY A 230 -21.12 12.42 3.81
C GLY A 230 -21.97 12.37 2.54
N ALA A 231 -21.34 12.06 1.42
CA ALA A 231 -22.04 11.60 0.24
C ALA A 231 -22.79 10.32 0.64
N GLU A 232 -24.12 10.39 0.65
CA GLU A 232 -24.98 9.24 0.82
C GLU A 232 -24.57 8.20 -0.23
N LEU A 233 -24.04 7.08 0.26
CA LEU A 233 -23.65 5.94 -0.57
C LEU A 233 -24.93 5.23 -1.00
N GLY A 234 -25.41 5.59 -2.22
CA GLY A 234 -26.45 4.86 -2.92
C GLY A 234 -25.86 3.62 -3.65
#